data_8eeaa4b6ef80caeb48fb6984bc347dd2
#
_entry.id   8eeaa4b6ef80caeb48fb6984bc347dd2
#
_cell.length_a   1.000
_cell.length_b   1.000
_cell.length_c   1.000
_cell.angle_alpha   90.00
_cell.angle_beta   90.00
_cell.angle_gamma   90.00
#
_symmetry.space_group_name_H-M   'P 1'
#
loop_
_entity.id
_entity.type
_entity.pdbx_description
1 polymer ?
#
loop_
_entity_poly.entity_id
_entity_poly.type
_entity_poly.pdbx_seq_one_letter_code
_entity_poly.pdbx_strand_id
1 'polypeptide(L)' 'MGHPQMIEGYNRFQYGGYWFGFNEGWPVGWDYNDDFYVEYIDGVYYMFNLRHPGFRLTLNIF' A
#
# COMPACT_ATOMS: atom_id res chain seq x y z
N MET A 1 13.53 -7.58 -5.79
CA MET A 1 12.81 -6.44 -5.25
C MET A 1 11.74 -6.91 -4.29
N GLY A 2 11.69 -6.36 -3.09
CA GLY A 2 10.73 -6.79 -2.10
C GLY A 2 9.34 -6.22 -2.34
N HIS A 3 8.38 -6.79 -1.66
CA HIS A 3 7.03 -6.27 -1.61
C HIS A 3 6.80 -5.63 -0.25
N PRO A 4 5.98 -4.58 -0.17
CA PRO A 4 5.62 -4.05 1.14
C PRO A 4 4.87 -5.12 1.94
N GLN A 5 5.22 -5.22 3.21
CA GLN A 5 4.54 -6.16 4.11
C GLN A 5 3.53 -5.42 4.95
N MET A 6 2.29 -5.85 4.87
CA MET A 6 1.21 -5.24 5.62
C MET A 6 0.93 -6.07 6.86
N ILE A 7 0.66 -5.35 7.95
CA ILE A 7 0.34 -5.99 9.23
C ILE A 7 -1.06 -5.56 9.62
N GLU A 8 -1.92 -6.51 9.88
CA GLU A 8 -3.30 -6.25 10.26
C GLU A 8 -3.36 -5.35 11.50
N GLY A 9 -4.20 -4.32 11.42
CA GLY A 9 -4.35 -3.37 12.51
C GLY A 9 -3.43 -2.17 12.42
N TYR A 10 -2.48 -2.17 11.49
CA TYR A 10 -1.56 -1.06 11.28
C TYR A 10 -1.88 -0.35 9.98
N ASN A 11 -1.77 0.97 9.99
CA ASN A 11 -1.95 1.77 8.80
C ASN A 11 -0.64 2.39 8.30
N ARG A 12 0.49 1.83 8.71
CA ARG A 12 1.82 2.27 8.31
C ARG A 12 2.68 1.08 7.98
N PHE A 13 3.58 1.27 7.02
CA PHE A 13 4.54 0.23 6.65
C PHE A 13 5.80 0.88 6.09
N GLN A 14 6.90 0.15 6.13
CA GLN A 14 8.17 0.60 5.58
C GLN A 14 8.43 -0.09 4.26
N TYR A 15 8.84 0.70 3.28
CA TYR A 15 9.15 0.17 1.95
C TYR A 15 10.12 1.12 1.25
N GLY A 16 11.18 0.56 0.64
CA GLY A 16 12.14 1.35 -0.13
C GLY A 16 12.86 2.41 0.68
N GLY A 17 13.02 2.22 1.96
CA GLY A 17 13.68 3.20 2.84
C GLY A 17 12.77 4.29 3.37
N TYR A 18 11.50 4.27 3.03
CA TYR A 18 10.54 5.26 3.49
C TYR A 18 9.45 4.63 4.31
N TRP A 19 8.87 5.41 5.22
CA TRP A 19 7.66 5.04 5.93
C TRP A 19 6.46 5.60 5.19
N PHE A 20 5.54 4.73 4.83
CA PHE A 20 4.29 5.09 4.19
C PHE A 20 3.14 4.84 5.14
N GLY A 21 2.06 5.58 4.95
CA GLY A 21 0.83 5.36 5.67
C GLY A 21 -0.37 5.65 4.80
N PHE A 22 -1.54 5.25 5.27
CA PHE A 22 -2.79 5.53 4.56
C PHE A 22 -3.85 5.93 5.59
N ASN A 23 -4.69 6.89 5.19
CA ASN A 23 -5.77 7.39 6.03
C ASN A 23 -7.11 6.75 5.70
N GLU A 24 -7.20 6.15 4.51
CA GLU A 24 -8.40 5.43 4.10
C GLU A 24 -8.48 4.11 4.84
N GLY A 25 -9.69 3.57 4.95
CA GLY A 25 -9.83 2.23 5.49
C GLY A 25 -9.20 1.19 4.58
N TRP A 26 -8.83 0.05 5.16
CA TRP A 26 -8.31 -1.08 4.40
C TRP A 26 -9.37 -1.51 3.38
N PRO A 27 -9.00 -1.64 2.10
CA PRO A 27 -9.99 -1.95 1.08
C PRO A 27 -10.68 -3.29 1.32
N VAL A 28 -11.97 -3.32 1.07
CA VAL A 28 -12.77 -4.53 1.25
C VAL A 28 -12.28 -5.60 0.28
N GLY A 29 -12.06 -6.80 0.80
CA GLY A 29 -11.62 -7.93 0.00
C GLY A 29 -10.12 -8.06 -0.15
N TRP A 30 -9.34 -7.07 0.28
CA TRP A 30 -7.89 -7.17 0.25
C TRP A 30 -7.39 -7.99 1.42
N ASP A 31 -6.53 -8.97 1.14
CA ASP A 31 -5.89 -9.80 2.14
C ASP A 31 -4.53 -9.20 2.46
N TYR A 32 -4.14 -9.18 3.73
CA TYR A 32 -2.84 -8.62 4.14
C TYR A 32 -1.67 -9.39 3.54
N ASN A 33 -1.90 -10.59 3.06
CA ASN A 33 -0.89 -11.42 2.41
C ASN A 33 -0.93 -11.34 0.88
N ASP A 34 -1.74 -10.46 0.32
CA ASP A 34 -1.78 -10.28 -1.13
C ASP A 34 -0.47 -9.67 -1.65
N ASP A 35 -0.29 -9.73 -2.95
CA ASP A 35 0.90 -9.16 -3.60
C ASP A 35 0.68 -7.68 -3.84
N PHE A 36 1.37 -6.85 -3.10
CA PHE A 36 1.28 -5.39 -3.21
C PHE A 36 2.51 -4.80 -3.88
N TYR A 37 2.34 -3.64 -4.49
CA TYR A 37 3.46 -2.84 -4.95
C TYR A 37 3.11 -1.35 -4.84
N VAL A 38 4.14 -0.50 -4.79
CA VAL A 38 4.00 0.94 -4.62
C VAL A 38 4.47 1.62 -5.89
N GLU A 39 3.71 2.61 -6.38
CA GLU A 39 4.12 3.44 -7.49
C GLU A 39 3.91 4.91 -7.17
N TYR A 40 4.77 5.74 -7.76
CA TYR A 40 4.71 7.18 -7.67
C TYR A 40 4.14 7.73 -8.96
N ILE A 41 2.98 8.36 -8.90
CA ILE A 41 2.28 8.86 -10.08
C ILE A 41 1.85 10.30 -9.82
N ASP A 42 2.34 11.23 -10.65
CA ASP A 42 1.96 12.64 -10.58
C ASP A 42 2.08 13.25 -9.19
N GLY A 43 3.16 12.93 -8.49
CA GLY A 43 3.44 13.51 -7.19
C GLY A 43 2.79 12.79 -6.01
N VAL A 44 2.11 11.69 -6.25
CA VAL A 44 1.43 10.94 -5.20
C VAL A 44 1.85 9.47 -5.25
N TYR A 45 2.06 8.89 -4.06
CA TYR A 45 2.34 7.47 -3.96
C TYR A 45 1.05 6.69 -3.80
N TYR A 46 0.99 5.55 -4.48
CA TYR A 46 -0.16 4.64 -4.41
C TYR A 46 0.31 3.23 -4.16
N MET A 47 -0.50 2.46 -3.45
CA MET A 47 -0.28 1.03 -3.31
C MET A 47 -1.31 0.29 -4.14
N PHE A 48 -0.82 -0.65 -4.94
CA PHE A 48 -1.64 -1.49 -5.81
C PHE A 48 -1.63 -2.91 -5.31
N ASN A 49 -2.72 -3.61 -5.56
CA ASN A 49 -2.83 -5.03 -5.24
C ASN A 49 -3.01 -5.79 -6.55
N LEU A 50 -2.08 -6.70 -6.84
CA LEU A 50 -2.13 -7.47 -8.09
C LEU A 50 -3.37 -8.35 -8.20
N ARG A 51 -3.95 -8.73 -7.07
CA ARG A 51 -5.17 -9.55 -7.07
C ARG A 51 -6.44 -8.74 -7.27
N HIS A 52 -6.35 -7.42 -7.13
CA HIS A 52 -7.50 -6.51 -7.27
C HIS A 52 -7.09 -5.31 -8.10
N PRO A 53 -6.91 -5.49 -9.42
CA PRO A 53 -6.28 -4.47 -10.26
C PRO A 53 -7.13 -3.23 -10.50
N GLY A 54 -8.34 -3.16 -10.14
CA GLY A 54 -9.19 -1.99 -10.40
C GLY A 54 -9.16 -0.94 -9.31
N PHE A 55 -8.40 -1.14 -8.23
CA PHE A 55 -8.41 -0.25 -7.09
C PHE A 55 -7.01 0.02 -6.59
N ARG A 56 -6.77 1.24 -6.10
CA ARG A 56 -5.49 1.63 -5.53
C ARG A 56 -5.72 2.39 -4.24
N LEU A 57 -4.74 2.32 -3.33
CA LEU A 57 -4.78 2.98 -2.04
C LEU A 57 -3.81 4.15 -2.05
N THR A 58 -4.28 5.34 -1.71
CA THR A 58 -3.44 6.53 -1.66
C THR A 58 -2.55 6.49 -0.41
N LEU A 59 -1.27 6.78 -0.59
CA LEU A 59 -0.30 6.73 0.50
C LEU A 59 0.21 8.11 0.84
N ASN A 60 0.63 8.27 2.10
CA ASN A 60 1.35 9.43 2.60
C ASN A 60 2.74 8.99 3.03
N ILE A 61 3.71 9.88 2.91
CA ILE A 61 5.07 9.64 3.41
C ILE A 61 5.18 10.27 4.80
N PHE A 62 5.80 9.52 5.70
CA PHE A 62 6.10 10.01 7.05
C PHE A 62 7.59 10.24 7.24
#